data_e169962f7b29bd525dcbe3e0e4c6eb11
#
_entry.id   e169962f7b29bd525dcbe3e0e4c6eb11
#
_cell.length_a   1.000
_cell.length_b   1.000
_cell.length_c   1.000
_cell.angle_alpha   90.00
_cell.angle_beta   90.00
_cell.angle_gamma   90.00
#
_symmetry.space_group_name_H-M   'P 1'
#
loop_
_entity.id
_entity.type
_entity.pdbx_description
1 polymer ?
#
loop_
_entity_poly.entity_id
_entity_poly.type
_entity_poly.pdbx_seq_one_letter_code
_entity_poly.pdbx_strand_id
1 'polypeptide(L)'
;SNKANLKDALMLCESLNLEHKTIEIQPILDAFLSACESVCKTRMGNLSARIRMSLLYDYSALKGYLVVGTSNKSERMLGYGTIYGDLACAFNPIGELHKSDIFEFARYLGVPQCFVDKAPSADLYEGQSDEKELGFKYAEIDELLKALKRVDTQKIARADKNLLEMVEKRIKTNAFKNSMPLIFKDI
;
A
#
# COMPACT_ATOMS: atom_id res chain seq x y z
N SER A 1 12.41 6.15 -5.81
CA SER A 1 12.68 4.97 -4.96
C SER A 1 14.13 4.98 -4.53
N ASN A 2 14.40 4.47 -3.33
CA ASN A 2 15.73 4.27 -2.81
C ASN A 2 16.49 3.26 -3.71
N LYS A 3 17.80 3.51 -3.96
CA LYS A 3 18.67 2.61 -4.76
C LYS A 3 18.71 1.18 -4.22
N ALA A 4 18.63 1.01 -2.90
CA ALA A 4 18.57 -0.31 -2.27
C ALA A 4 17.30 -1.07 -2.67
N ASN A 5 16.14 -0.42 -2.67
CA ASN A 5 14.86 -1.02 -3.08
C ASN A 5 14.84 -1.41 -4.56
N LEU A 6 15.50 -0.63 -5.43
CA LEU A 6 15.66 -1.01 -6.83
C LEU A 6 16.53 -2.28 -6.96
N LYS A 7 17.64 -2.36 -6.22
CA LYS A 7 18.49 -3.56 -6.21
C LYS A 7 17.72 -4.79 -5.74
N ASP A 8 16.94 -4.66 -4.68
CA ASP A 8 16.08 -5.74 -4.17
C ASP A 8 15.06 -6.19 -5.21
N ALA A 9 14.40 -5.24 -5.87
CA ALA A 9 13.42 -5.57 -6.93
C ALA A 9 14.07 -6.32 -8.10
N LEU A 10 15.26 -5.91 -8.55
CA LEU A 10 15.99 -6.59 -9.62
C LEU A 10 16.40 -8.01 -9.19
N MET A 11 16.91 -8.18 -7.98
CA MET A 11 17.26 -9.49 -7.42
C MET A 11 16.03 -10.41 -7.35
N LEU A 12 14.86 -9.89 -6.99
CA LEU A 12 13.62 -10.66 -6.99
C LEU A 12 13.22 -11.08 -8.41
N CYS A 13 13.30 -10.16 -9.37
CA CYS A 13 13.01 -10.47 -10.78
C CYS A 13 13.92 -11.57 -11.32
N GLU A 14 15.21 -11.50 -11.01
CA GLU A 14 16.18 -12.53 -11.39
C GLU A 14 15.85 -13.89 -10.74
N SER A 15 15.58 -13.90 -9.44
CA SER A 15 15.28 -15.14 -8.71
C SER A 15 14.03 -15.86 -9.20
N LEU A 16 13.08 -15.13 -9.74
CA LEU A 16 11.81 -15.63 -10.28
C LEU A 16 11.79 -15.71 -11.81
N ASN A 17 12.91 -15.40 -12.47
CA ASN A 17 13.01 -15.32 -13.94
C ASN A 17 11.90 -14.45 -14.57
N LEU A 18 11.65 -13.27 -13.98
CA LEU A 18 10.64 -12.34 -14.46
C LEU A 18 11.24 -11.29 -15.38
N GLU A 19 10.58 -11.06 -16.51
CA GLU A 19 10.85 -9.89 -17.34
C GLU A 19 10.55 -8.61 -16.55
N HIS A 20 11.41 -7.62 -16.66
CA HIS A 20 11.21 -6.34 -15.97
C HIS A 20 11.61 -5.16 -16.85
N LYS A 21 11.03 -4.01 -16.53
CA LYS A 21 11.39 -2.71 -17.13
C LYS A 21 11.52 -1.68 -16.03
N THR A 22 12.63 -0.97 -16.01
CA THR A 22 12.85 0.15 -15.10
C THR A 22 12.53 1.47 -15.81
N ILE A 23 11.68 2.28 -15.19
CA ILE A 23 11.34 3.62 -15.68
C ILE A 23 11.66 4.62 -14.56
N GLU A 24 12.51 5.60 -14.87
CA GLU A 24 12.79 6.67 -13.92
C GLU A 24 11.66 7.70 -13.93
N ILE A 25 11.04 7.91 -12.77
CA ILE A 25 9.91 8.85 -12.64
C ILE A 25 10.36 10.25 -12.20
N GLN A 26 11.61 10.45 -11.80
CA GLN A 26 12.08 11.73 -11.24
C GLN A 26 11.85 12.92 -12.17
N PRO A 27 12.19 12.87 -13.47
CA PRO A 27 11.93 13.98 -14.38
C PRO A 27 10.45 14.36 -14.49
N ILE A 28 9.56 13.33 -14.44
CA ILE A 28 8.11 13.54 -14.50
C ILE A 28 7.64 14.19 -13.20
N LEU A 29 8.13 13.69 -12.06
CA LEU A 29 7.82 14.26 -10.75
C LEU A 29 8.26 15.71 -10.64
N ASP A 30 9.47 16.04 -11.11
CA ASP A 30 10.00 17.41 -11.08
C ASP A 30 9.13 18.35 -11.91
N ALA A 31 8.65 17.92 -13.08
CA ALA A 31 7.71 18.68 -13.89
C ALA A 31 6.37 18.94 -13.16
N PHE A 32 5.82 17.92 -12.46
CA PHE A 32 4.63 18.12 -11.63
C PHE A 32 4.89 19.08 -10.46
N LEU A 33 6.03 18.94 -9.79
CA LEU A 33 6.41 19.78 -8.66
C LEU A 33 6.58 21.25 -9.05
N SER A 34 7.10 21.52 -10.26
CA SER A 34 7.24 22.89 -10.78
C SER A 34 5.91 23.60 -10.99
N ALA A 35 4.81 22.85 -11.15
CA ALA A 35 3.46 23.38 -11.26
C ALA A 35 2.73 23.52 -9.91
N CYS A 36 3.36 23.10 -8.81
CA CYS A 36 2.76 23.13 -7.47
C CYS A 36 3.28 24.33 -6.67
N GLU A 37 2.38 25.02 -5.94
CA GLU A 37 2.77 26.16 -5.08
C GLU A 37 3.67 25.72 -3.92
N SER A 38 3.30 24.64 -3.22
CA SER A 38 4.08 24.05 -2.12
C SER A 38 3.79 22.56 -2.00
N VAL A 39 4.78 21.76 -1.64
CA VAL A 39 4.63 20.31 -1.55
C VAL A 39 5.29 19.79 -0.29
N CYS A 40 4.50 19.17 0.60
CA CYS A 40 5.03 18.40 1.72
C CYS A 40 5.38 16.96 1.29
N LYS A 41 6.12 16.23 2.12
CA LYS A 41 6.55 14.85 1.85
C LYS A 41 5.39 13.93 1.45
N THR A 42 4.27 13.99 2.14
CA THR A 42 3.09 13.17 1.85
C THR A 42 2.49 13.50 0.47
N ARG A 43 2.38 14.78 0.11
CA ARG A 43 1.88 15.19 -1.22
C ARG A 43 2.81 14.74 -2.34
N MET A 44 4.12 14.85 -2.14
CA MET A 44 5.13 14.36 -3.08
C MET A 44 5.03 12.84 -3.25
N GLY A 45 4.89 12.08 -2.16
CA GLY A 45 4.66 10.64 -2.21
C GLY A 45 3.40 10.28 -2.99
N ASN A 46 2.30 10.97 -2.74
CA ASN A 46 1.04 10.76 -3.47
C ASN A 46 1.16 11.08 -4.97
N LEU A 47 1.90 12.13 -5.34
CA LEU A 47 2.20 12.43 -6.75
C LEU A 47 3.02 11.29 -7.38
N SER A 48 4.07 10.84 -6.70
CA SER A 48 4.90 9.72 -7.17
C SER A 48 4.07 8.44 -7.39
N ALA A 49 3.15 8.12 -6.49
CA ALA A 49 2.26 6.98 -6.63
C ALA A 49 1.33 7.11 -7.85
N ARG A 50 0.78 8.30 -8.10
CA ARG A 50 -0.09 8.56 -9.26
C ARG A 50 0.67 8.55 -10.59
N ILE A 51 1.91 9.06 -10.63
CA ILE A 51 2.78 8.96 -11.81
C ILE A 51 3.03 7.49 -12.14
N ARG A 52 3.36 6.66 -11.14
CA ARG A 52 3.55 5.21 -11.34
C ARG A 52 2.28 4.55 -11.84
N MET A 53 1.13 4.86 -11.27
CA MET A 53 -0.17 4.36 -11.73
C MET A 53 -0.41 4.73 -13.20
N SER A 54 -0.22 5.98 -13.59
CA SER A 54 -0.41 6.41 -14.98
C SER A 54 0.47 5.63 -15.96
N LEU A 55 1.76 5.44 -15.63
CA LEU A 55 2.69 4.67 -16.45
C LEU A 55 2.32 3.19 -16.52
N LEU A 56 1.84 2.59 -15.42
CA LEU A 56 1.39 1.20 -15.39
C LEU A 56 0.16 0.99 -16.27
N TYR A 57 -0.82 1.89 -16.23
CA TYR A 57 -2.02 1.80 -17.05
C TYR A 57 -1.75 2.09 -18.53
N ASP A 58 -0.87 3.02 -18.85
CA ASP A 58 -0.40 3.22 -20.23
C ASP A 58 0.27 1.96 -20.78
N TYR A 59 1.17 1.37 -19.98
CA TYR A 59 1.86 0.14 -20.37
C TYR A 59 0.91 -1.07 -20.48
N SER A 60 -0.07 -1.14 -19.57
CA SER A 60 -1.16 -2.11 -19.61
C SER A 60 -1.93 -2.02 -20.94
N ALA A 61 -2.32 -0.82 -21.36
CA ALA A 61 -2.99 -0.59 -22.63
C ALA A 61 -2.11 -0.97 -23.83
N LEU A 62 -0.84 -0.58 -23.81
CA LEU A 62 0.13 -0.90 -24.87
C LEU A 62 0.31 -2.42 -25.09
N LYS A 63 0.29 -3.19 -24.00
CA LYS A 63 0.58 -4.63 -24.01
C LYS A 63 -0.65 -5.52 -23.96
N GLY A 64 -1.83 -4.96 -23.73
CA GLY A 64 -3.05 -5.74 -23.47
C GLY A 64 -2.99 -6.52 -22.15
N TYR A 65 -2.32 -5.97 -21.13
CA TYR A 65 -2.14 -6.58 -19.82
C TYR A 65 -3.07 -5.92 -18.76
N LEU A 66 -3.15 -6.52 -17.59
CA LEU A 66 -3.88 -5.98 -16.45
C LEU A 66 -2.91 -5.47 -15.38
N VAL A 67 -3.26 -4.38 -14.75
CA VAL A 67 -2.52 -3.88 -13.57
C VAL A 67 -2.91 -4.69 -12.35
N VAL A 68 -1.91 -5.32 -11.71
CA VAL A 68 -2.07 -6.10 -10.47
C VAL A 68 -1.86 -5.22 -9.26
N GLY A 69 -2.83 -5.21 -8.34
CA GLY A 69 -2.72 -4.53 -7.06
C GLY A 69 -1.90 -5.34 -6.06
N THR A 70 -1.19 -4.62 -5.19
CA THR A 70 -0.32 -5.20 -4.16
C THR A 70 -0.68 -4.75 -2.75
N SER A 71 -1.81 -4.06 -2.57
CA SER A 71 -2.28 -3.63 -1.25
C SER A 71 -2.94 -4.78 -0.52
N ASN A 72 -2.49 -5.06 0.70
CA ASN A 72 -3.09 -6.08 1.55
C ASN A 72 -4.34 -5.55 2.28
N LYS A 73 -5.03 -6.44 3.00
CA LYS A 73 -6.27 -6.10 3.72
C LYS A 73 -6.08 -5.05 4.80
N SER A 74 -5.02 -5.13 5.57
CA SER A 74 -4.73 -4.19 6.66
C SER A 74 -4.52 -2.78 6.13
N GLU A 75 -3.71 -2.63 5.08
CA GLU A 75 -3.48 -1.36 4.38
C GLU A 75 -4.80 -0.80 3.82
N ARG A 76 -5.60 -1.64 3.16
CA ARG A 76 -6.90 -1.22 2.60
C ARG A 76 -7.88 -0.77 3.68
N MET A 77 -8.02 -1.53 4.77
CA MET A 77 -8.93 -1.19 5.87
C MET A 77 -8.53 0.12 6.56
N LEU A 78 -7.23 0.34 6.77
CA LEU A 78 -6.72 1.58 7.36
C LEU A 78 -6.68 2.74 6.36
N GLY A 79 -6.96 2.49 5.08
CA GLY A 79 -6.78 3.46 4.01
C GLY A 79 -5.33 3.92 3.84
N TYR A 80 -4.38 3.02 4.16
CA TYR A 80 -2.94 3.25 4.02
C TYR A 80 -2.51 2.98 2.59
N GLY A 81 -2.73 3.95 1.73
CA GLY A 81 -2.46 3.94 0.31
C GLY A 81 -3.00 5.20 -0.36
N THR A 82 -2.53 5.49 -1.55
CA THR A 82 -2.92 6.65 -2.34
C THR A 82 -4.08 6.31 -3.25
N ILE A 83 -5.24 6.97 -3.04
CA ILE A 83 -6.37 6.87 -3.96
C ILE A 83 -5.97 7.32 -5.36
N TYR A 84 -6.34 6.55 -6.37
CA TYR A 84 -5.92 6.75 -7.78
C TYR A 84 -4.38 6.76 -7.96
N GLY A 85 -3.66 6.11 -7.05
CA GLY A 85 -2.23 5.83 -7.12
C GLY A 85 -2.00 4.33 -6.98
N ASP A 86 -1.31 3.91 -5.94
CA ASP A 86 -1.03 2.50 -5.63
C ASP A 86 -2.29 1.65 -5.33
N LEU A 87 -3.42 2.28 -4.95
CA LEU A 87 -4.69 1.58 -4.78
C LEU A 87 -5.43 1.31 -6.10
N ALA A 88 -5.01 1.91 -7.22
CA ALA A 88 -5.61 1.67 -8.52
C ALA A 88 -5.04 0.41 -9.15
N CYS A 89 -5.91 -0.57 -9.40
CA CYS A 89 -5.55 -1.84 -10.04
C CYS A 89 -6.77 -2.46 -10.72
N ALA A 90 -6.54 -3.36 -11.66
CA ALA A 90 -7.60 -4.14 -12.28
C ALA A 90 -8.06 -5.29 -11.39
N PHE A 91 -7.15 -5.90 -10.64
CA PHE A 91 -7.46 -6.88 -9.59
C PHE A 91 -6.35 -6.89 -8.53
N ASN A 92 -6.69 -7.34 -7.32
CA ASN A 92 -5.78 -7.37 -6.19
C ASN A 92 -5.81 -8.74 -5.49
N PRO A 93 -4.89 -9.66 -5.82
CA PRO A 93 -4.92 -11.04 -5.35
C PRO A 93 -4.70 -11.18 -3.84
N ILE A 94 -4.00 -10.22 -3.21
CA ILE A 94 -3.70 -10.24 -1.77
C ILE A 94 -4.60 -9.31 -0.94
N GLY A 95 -5.61 -8.72 -1.57
CA GLY A 95 -6.48 -7.71 -0.94
C GLY A 95 -7.31 -8.22 0.23
N GLU A 96 -7.46 -9.52 0.42
CA GLU A 96 -8.14 -10.15 1.57
C GLU A 96 -7.19 -10.78 2.60
N LEU A 97 -5.88 -10.73 2.39
CA LEU A 97 -4.88 -11.16 3.36
C LEU A 97 -4.45 -10.01 4.25
N HIS A 98 -4.41 -10.22 5.57
CA HIS A 98 -3.84 -9.24 6.49
C HIS A 98 -2.31 -9.17 6.35
N LYS A 99 -1.68 -8.08 6.78
CA LYS A 99 -0.22 -7.90 6.65
C LYS A 99 0.57 -9.03 7.31
N SER A 100 0.15 -9.50 8.47
CA SER A 100 0.76 -10.64 9.16
C SER A 100 0.64 -11.94 8.34
N ASP A 101 -0.51 -12.16 7.69
CA ASP A 101 -0.74 -13.34 6.85
C ASP A 101 0.15 -13.31 5.59
N ILE A 102 0.50 -12.12 5.08
CA ILE A 102 1.42 -11.95 3.94
C ILE A 102 2.82 -12.50 4.25
N PHE A 103 3.33 -12.28 5.46
CA PHE A 103 4.65 -12.81 5.84
C PHE A 103 4.66 -14.35 5.87
N GLU A 104 3.61 -14.96 6.38
CA GLU A 104 3.46 -16.43 6.38
C GLU A 104 3.30 -16.96 4.95
N PHE A 105 2.50 -16.31 4.15
CA PHE A 105 2.28 -16.68 2.76
C PHE A 105 3.56 -16.54 1.92
N ALA A 106 4.34 -15.50 2.13
CA ALA A 106 5.64 -15.30 1.47
C ALA A 106 6.62 -16.44 1.81
N ARG A 107 6.69 -16.86 3.09
CA ARG A 107 7.50 -18.03 3.50
C ARG A 107 7.02 -19.32 2.83
N TYR A 108 5.72 -19.54 2.78
CA TYR A 108 5.14 -20.69 2.12
C TYR A 108 5.47 -20.76 0.62
N LEU A 109 5.49 -19.61 -0.05
CA LEU A 109 5.86 -19.50 -1.46
C LEU A 109 7.37 -19.56 -1.71
N GLY A 110 8.21 -19.66 -0.69
CA GLY A 110 9.65 -19.69 -0.83
C GLY A 110 10.28 -18.36 -1.23
N VAL A 111 9.63 -17.23 -0.92
CA VAL A 111 10.21 -15.89 -1.12
C VAL A 111 11.49 -15.79 -0.29
N PRO A 112 12.62 -15.29 -0.87
CA PRO A 112 13.87 -15.19 -0.14
C PRO A 112 13.74 -14.44 1.19
N GLN A 113 14.35 -14.97 2.24
CA GLN A 113 14.18 -14.51 3.63
C GLN A 113 14.46 -13.01 3.81
N CYS A 114 15.39 -12.45 3.06
CA CYS A 114 15.72 -11.02 3.11
C CYS A 114 14.54 -10.10 2.78
N PHE A 115 13.57 -10.55 1.97
CA PHE A 115 12.33 -9.80 1.70
C PHE A 115 11.30 -9.96 2.82
N VAL A 116 11.25 -11.14 3.44
CA VAL A 116 10.34 -11.42 4.54
C VAL A 116 10.73 -10.63 5.80
N ASP A 117 12.04 -10.49 6.04
CA ASP A 117 12.59 -9.78 7.21
C ASP A 117 12.62 -8.25 7.02
N LYS A 118 12.36 -7.77 5.80
CA LYS A 118 12.38 -6.35 5.51
C LYS A 118 11.22 -5.64 6.19
N ALA A 119 11.53 -4.56 6.93
CA ALA A 119 10.52 -3.74 7.57
C ALA A 119 9.53 -3.16 6.53
N PRO A 120 8.20 -3.22 6.80
CA PRO A 120 7.20 -2.64 5.91
C PRO A 120 7.41 -1.14 5.70
N SER A 121 7.42 -0.71 4.44
CA SER A 121 7.53 0.70 4.08
C SER A 121 6.92 0.94 2.72
N ALA A 122 6.17 2.04 2.59
CA ALA A 122 5.68 2.54 1.30
C ALA A 122 6.78 3.22 0.46
N ASP A 123 7.99 3.42 1.00
CA ASP A 123 9.16 4.04 0.34
C ASP A 123 8.83 5.38 -0.34
N LEU A 124 7.98 6.19 0.26
CA LEU A 124 7.62 7.51 -0.23
C LEU A 124 8.71 8.54 0.05
N TYR A 125 9.50 8.32 1.10
CA TYR A 125 10.66 9.13 1.48
C TYR A 125 11.66 8.29 2.30
N GLU A 126 12.90 8.78 2.38
CA GLU A 126 13.99 8.09 3.08
C GLU A 126 13.68 7.88 4.57
N GLY A 127 13.88 6.66 5.06
CA GLY A 127 13.66 6.27 6.45
C GLY A 127 12.20 6.07 6.84
N GLN A 128 11.27 6.09 5.89
CA GLN A 128 9.87 5.76 6.16
C GLN A 128 9.73 4.30 6.64
N SER A 129 8.87 4.11 7.63
CA SER A 129 8.41 2.80 8.09
C SER A 129 6.94 2.90 8.44
N ASP A 130 6.14 1.98 7.92
CA ASP A 130 4.69 1.96 8.14
C ASP A 130 4.36 1.88 9.63
N GLU A 131 5.01 0.99 10.37
CA GLU A 131 4.76 0.80 11.81
C GLU A 131 5.14 2.03 12.64
N LYS A 132 6.19 2.79 12.23
CA LYS A 132 6.52 4.07 12.88
C LYS A 132 5.46 5.14 12.62
N GLU A 133 4.90 5.19 11.42
CA GLU A 133 3.84 6.15 11.09
C GLU A 133 2.50 5.78 11.72
N LEU A 134 2.20 4.50 11.83
CA LEU A 134 0.98 3.99 12.46
C LEU A 134 1.08 4.03 14.00
N GLY A 135 2.31 3.99 14.55
CA GLY A 135 2.58 3.95 15.98
C GLY A 135 2.42 2.57 16.62
N PHE A 136 2.08 1.55 15.84
CA PHE A 136 1.82 0.17 16.28
C PHE A 136 2.34 -0.84 15.28
N LYS A 137 2.62 -2.06 15.74
CA LYS A 137 3.01 -3.17 14.88
C LYS A 137 1.82 -3.74 14.13
N TYR A 138 2.05 -4.20 12.90
CA TYR A 138 0.99 -4.84 12.11
C TYR A 138 0.37 -6.05 12.80
N ALA A 139 1.13 -6.81 13.59
CA ALA A 139 0.58 -7.93 14.35
C ALA A 139 -0.54 -7.49 15.32
N GLU A 140 -0.35 -6.36 16.03
CA GLU A 140 -1.34 -5.81 16.96
C GLU A 140 -2.54 -5.23 16.20
N ILE A 141 -2.27 -4.49 15.12
CA ILE A 141 -3.28 -3.92 14.23
C ILE A 141 -4.18 -5.03 13.66
N ASP A 142 -3.60 -6.09 13.13
CA ASP A 142 -4.32 -7.17 12.46
C ASP A 142 -5.19 -7.97 13.43
N GLU A 143 -4.71 -8.22 14.66
CA GLU A 143 -5.53 -8.84 15.70
C GLU A 143 -6.78 -8.01 16.02
N LEU A 144 -6.62 -6.69 16.13
CA LEU A 144 -7.76 -5.79 16.36
C LEU A 144 -8.69 -5.73 15.14
N LEU A 145 -8.16 -5.63 13.91
CA LEU A 145 -8.96 -5.64 12.69
C LEU A 145 -9.77 -6.95 12.54
N LYS A 146 -9.17 -8.09 12.86
CA LYS A 146 -9.83 -9.38 12.89
C LYS A 146 -10.94 -9.45 13.96
N ALA A 147 -10.69 -8.86 15.14
CA ALA A 147 -11.68 -8.78 16.23
C ALA A 147 -12.87 -7.88 15.85
N LEU A 148 -12.61 -6.70 15.28
CA LEU A 148 -13.65 -5.77 14.81
C LEU A 148 -14.53 -6.42 13.73
N LYS A 149 -13.94 -7.13 12.77
CA LYS A 149 -14.70 -7.83 11.70
C LYS A 149 -15.60 -8.94 12.27
N ARG A 150 -15.16 -9.64 13.33
CA ARG A 150 -15.90 -10.73 13.98
C ARG A 150 -16.85 -10.24 15.06
N VAL A 151 -16.82 -8.93 15.38
CA VAL A 151 -17.58 -8.34 16.50
C VAL A 151 -17.22 -9.00 17.84
N ASP A 152 -15.94 -9.36 18.01
CA ASP A 152 -15.43 -9.95 19.25
C ASP A 152 -15.27 -8.88 20.34
N THR A 153 -16.34 -8.64 21.07
CA THR A 153 -16.42 -7.59 22.10
C THR A 153 -15.39 -7.78 23.20
N GLN A 154 -15.01 -9.02 23.54
CA GLN A 154 -14.02 -9.28 24.59
C GLN A 154 -12.61 -8.89 24.13
N LYS A 155 -12.23 -9.21 22.91
CA LYS A 155 -10.92 -8.81 22.35
C LYS A 155 -10.86 -7.32 22.15
N ILE A 156 -11.93 -6.70 21.63
CA ILE A 156 -12.01 -5.25 21.44
C ILE A 156 -11.87 -4.52 22.78
N ALA A 157 -12.55 -4.97 23.84
CA ALA A 157 -12.47 -4.37 25.16
C ALA A 157 -11.08 -4.49 25.84
N ARG A 158 -10.28 -5.47 25.43
CA ARG A 158 -8.90 -5.68 25.93
C ARG A 158 -7.84 -5.00 25.09
N ALA A 159 -8.19 -4.45 23.92
CA ALA A 159 -7.25 -3.78 23.05
C ALA A 159 -6.72 -2.49 23.72
N ASP A 160 -5.50 -2.11 23.35
CA ASP A 160 -4.96 -0.81 23.71
C ASP A 160 -5.89 0.30 23.19
N LYS A 161 -6.21 1.27 24.05
CA LYS A 161 -7.16 2.34 23.72
C LYS A 161 -6.67 3.22 22.57
N ASN A 162 -5.37 3.53 22.54
CA ASN A 162 -4.81 4.37 21.49
C ASN A 162 -4.79 3.63 20.14
N LEU A 163 -4.53 2.31 20.18
CA LEU A 163 -4.63 1.45 18.99
C LEU A 163 -6.06 1.42 18.47
N LEU A 164 -7.04 1.20 19.34
CA LEU A 164 -8.46 1.17 18.96
C LEU A 164 -8.89 2.51 18.33
N GLU A 165 -8.58 3.61 18.99
CA GLU A 165 -8.91 4.96 18.50
C GLU A 165 -8.25 5.25 17.15
N MET A 166 -6.97 4.90 16.98
CA MET A 166 -6.25 5.05 15.72
C MET A 166 -6.90 4.25 14.60
N VAL A 167 -7.21 2.97 14.85
CA VAL A 167 -7.80 2.06 13.86
C VAL A 167 -9.20 2.54 13.45
N GLU A 168 -10.08 2.82 14.41
CA GLU A 168 -11.44 3.30 14.13
C GLU A 168 -11.45 4.63 13.37
N LYS A 169 -10.62 5.57 13.80
CA LYS A 169 -10.46 6.86 13.12
C LYS A 169 -10.02 6.67 11.67
N ARG A 170 -9.00 5.83 11.44
CA ARG A 170 -8.51 5.57 10.07
C ARG A 170 -9.55 4.89 9.20
N ILE A 171 -10.23 3.87 9.69
CA ILE A 171 -11.30 3.18 8.96
C ILE A 171 -12.38 4.19 8.56
N LYS A 172 -12.87 4.98 9.51
CA LYS A 172 -13.92 5.97 9.27
C LYS A 172 -13.49 7.05 8.27
N THR A 173 -12.32 7.65 8.48
CA THR A 173 -11.83 8.77 7.66
C THR A 173 -11.48 8.34 6.24
N ASN A 174 -11.03 7.10 6.05
CA ASN A 174 -10.56 6.60 4.76
C ASN A 174 -11.53 5.64 4.06
N ALA A 175 -12.73 5.44 4.59
CA ALA A 175 -13.73 4.52 4.01
C ALA A 175 -13.97 4.77 2.51
N PHE A 176 -13.96 6.04 2.09
CA PHE A 176 -14.16 6.44 0.69
C PHE A 176 -13.11 5.89 -0.27
N LYS A 177 -11.91 5.53 0.21
CA LYS A 177 -10.86 4.95 -0.63
C LYS A 177 -11.17 3.52 -1.09
N ASN A 178 -12.07 2.83 -0.39
CA ASN A 178 -12.48 1.45 -0.67
C ASN A 178 -13.85 1.35 -1.37
N SER A 179 -14.38 2.47 -1.80
CA SER A 179 -15.71 2.53 -2.46
C SER A 179 -15.60 3.26 -3.78
N MET A 180 -16.54 2.97 -4.67
CA MET A 180 -16.73 3.78 -5.89
C MET A 180 -17.13 5.22 -5.51
N PRO A 181 -16.76 6.21 -6.33
CA PRO A 181 -17.24 7.58 -6.12
C PRO A 181 -18.75 7.64 -5.94
N LEU A 182 -19.20 8.50 -5.04
CA LEU A 182 -20.63 8.71 -4.82
C LEU A 182 -21.27 9.23 -6.09
N ILE A 183 -22.37 8.60 -6.48
CA ILE A 183 -23.20 9.04 -7.61
C ILE A 183 -24.44 9.72 -7.03
N PHE A 184 -24.70 10.94 -7.48
CA PHE A 184 -25.95 11.61 -7.16
C PHE A 184 -27.08 10.84 -7.86
N LYS A 185 -28.05 10.36 -7.08
CA LYS A 185 -29.24 9.71 -7.64
C LYS A 185 -30.36 10.75 -7.64
N ASP A 186 -31.03 10.87 -8.75
CA ASP A 186 -32.28 11.64 -8.81
C ASP A 186 -33.26 11.07 -7.78
N ILE A 187 -33.89 11.97 -7.02
CA ILE A 187 -34.89 11.66 -6.00
C ILE A 187 -36.20 11.31 -6.68
#